data_b35f8688a5b05fe90ad8884e000e4fd8
#
_entry.id   b35f8688a5b05fe90ad8884e000e4fd8
#
_cell.length_a   1.000
_cell.length_b   1.000
_cell.length_c   1.000
_cell.angle_alpha   90.00
_cell.angle_beta   90.00
_cell.angle_gamma   90.00
#
_symmetry.space_group_name_H-M   'P 1'
#
loop_
_entity.id
_entity.type
_entity.pdbx_description
1 polymer ?
#
loop_
_entity_poly.entity_id
_entity_poly.type
_entity_poly.pdbx_seq_one_letter_code
_entity_poly.pdbx_strand_id
1 'polypeptide(L)'
;LLLSVLLVSGFVMSSAYAHTTIYIDKYEIEAGWGVEPPVVDLLNKITIDVGESGEVKGVTMGITNAFKNMQATVMSGGVSKVLDIAPEPQIGKYSAKIIPTKTGSMSVKIVGTLNGVEVDVVIPIEDVESTSILDFPPISGSSSAGEIGALKNALSSLQKDVYNIKSN
;
A
#
# COMPACT_ATOMS: atom_id res chain seq x y z
N LEU A 1 -12.69 24.22 -46.67
CA LEU A 1 -11.72 24.47 -45.61
C LEU A 1 -12.10 23.65 -44.38
N LEU A 2 -11.51 22.43 -44.23
CA LEU A 2 -11.75 21.55 -43.06
C LEU A 2 -10.81 21.99 -41.93
N LEU A 3 -11.40 22.49 -40.86
CA LEU A 3 -10.68 22.81 -39.61
C LEU A 3 -10.60 21.55 -38.73
N SER A 4 -9.44 20.89 -38.75
CA SER A 4 -9.13 19.75 -37.89
C SER A 4 -8.84 20.28 -36.49
N VAL A 5 -9.81 20.11 -35.56
CA VAL A 5 -9.57 20.38 -34.14
C VAL A 5 -8.88 19.16 -33.55
N LEU A 6 -7.58 19.27 -33.32
CA LEU A 6 -6.76 18.29 -32.61
C LEU A 6 -7.06 18.40 -31.11
N LEU A 7 -7.89 17.48 -30.61
CA LEU A 7 -8.20 17.36 -29.17
C LEU A 7 -6.98 16.74 -28.46
N VAL A 8 -6.11 17.59 -27.92
CA VAL A 8 -5.03 17.16 -27.02
C VAL A 8 -5.68 16.90 -25.66
N SER A 9 -6.09 15.65 -25.41
CA SER A 9 -6.45 15.21 -24.07
C SER A 9 -5.17 15.11 -23.23
N GLY A 10 -4.88 16.15 -22.46
CA GLY A 10 -3.83 16.12 -21.46
C GLY A 10 -4.19 15.06 -20.40
N PHE A 11 -3.45 13.97 -20.38
CA PHE A 11 -3.43 13.06 -19.23
C PHE A 11 -2.88 13.84 -18.04
N VAL A 12 -3.76 14.31 -17.17
CA VAL A 12 -3.35 14.78 -15.84
C VAL A 12 -3.03 13.53 -15.06
N MET A 13 -1.74 13.16 -14.97
CA MET A 13 -1.29 12.18 -13.99
C MET A 13 -1.47 12.82 -12.61
N SER A 14 -2.59 12.57 -11.96
CA SER A 14 -2.74 12.81 -10.54
C SER A 14 -1.76 11.87 -9.84
N SER A 15 -0.78 12.44 -9.13
CA SER A 15 0.01 11.69 -8.17
C SER A 15 -0.98 11.10 -7.16
N ALA A 16 -1.19 9.78 -7.21
CA ALA A 16 -1.94 9.09 -6.18
C ALA A 16 -1.09 9.17 -4.91
N TYR A 17 -1.49 10.01 -3.96
CA TYR A 17 -0.93 9.95 -2.62
C TYR A 17 -1.43 8.64 -2.01
N ALA A 18 -0.51 7.73 -1.74
CA ALA A 18 -0.82 6.42 -1.17
C ALA A 18 -1.12 6.49 0.34
N HIS A 19 -1.03 7.68 0.94
CA HIS A 19 -1.36 7.93 2.33
C HIS A 19 -2.86 8.19 2.50
N THR A 20 -3.48 7.45 3.43
CA THR A 20 -4.90 7.61 3.75
C THR A 20 -5.06 8.41 5.03
N THR A 21 -5.82 9.51 4.98
CA THR A 21 -6.13 10.37 6.11
C THR A 21 -7.55 10.11 6.63
N ILE A 22 -7.69 9.97 7.94
CA ILE A 22 -8.98 9.86 8.64
C ILE A 22 -9.13 11.03 9.61
N TYR A 23 -10.34 11.57 9.70
CA TYR A 23 -10.69 12.65 10.60
C TYR A 23 -11.54 12.15 11.78
N ILE A 24 -11.17 12.51 13.00
CA ILE A 24 -11.87 12.18 14.23
C ILE A 24 -11.99 13.46 15.06
N ASP A 25 -13.20 14.01 15.17
CA ASP A 25 -13.44 15.31 15.77
C ASP A 25 -12.56 16.39 15.09
N LYS A 26 -11.67 17.02 15.81
CA LYS A 26 -10.71 18.02 15.30
C LYS A 26 -9.36 17.41 14.90
N TYR A 27 -9.17 16.12 15.08
CA TYR A 27 -7.92 15.44 14.79
C TYR A 27 -7.94 14.81 13.42
N GLU A 28 -6.78 14.81 12.79
CA GLU A 28 -6.50 14.03 11.58
C GLU A 28 -5.39 13.03 11.85
N ILE A 29 -5.59 11.82 11.37
CA ILE A 29 -4.61 10.75 11.46
C ILE A 29 -4.40 10.20 10.05
N GLU A 30 -3.17 10.22 9.59
CA GLU A 30 -2.76 9.71 8.29
C GLU A 30 -1.79 8.55 8.51
N ALA A 31 -1.93 7.48 7.71
CA ALA A 31 -1.00 6.36 7.73
C ALA A 31 -0.57 5.99 6.31
N GLY A 32 0.67 5.52 6.18
CA GLY A 32 1.26 5.10 4.91
C GLY A 32 2.62 4.44 5.09
N TRP A 33 3.31 4.24 3.99
CA TRP A 33 4.66 3.71 3.98
C TRP A 33 5.70 4.84 3.96
N GLY A 34 6.86 4.59 4.55
CA GLY A 34 7.97 5.54 4.52
C GLY A 34 8.73 5.53 3.20
N VAL A 35 8.70 4.41 2.48
CA VAL A 35 9.22 4.25 1.12
C VAL A 35 8.14 3.62 0.26
N GLU A 36 7.81 4.24 -0.85
CA GLU A 36 6.77 3.81 -1.78
C GLU A 36 7.32 3.61 -3.21
N PRO A 37 6.85 2.58 -3.90
CA PRO A 37 5.96 1.52 -3.41
C PRO A 37 6.65 0.62 -2.37
N PRO A 38 5.90 0.08 -1.38
CA PRO A 38 6.46 -0.89 -0.45
C PRO A 38 6.72 -2.22 -1.17
N VAL A 39 7.87 -2.81 -0.94
CA VAL A 39 8.29 -4.05 -1.60
C VAL A 39 8.53 -5.16 -0.58
N VAL A 40 8.07 -6.37 -0.89
CA VAL A 40 8.26 -7.55 -0.05
C VAL A 40 9.74 -7.80 0.24
N ASP A 41 10.03 -8.27 1.47
CA ASP A 41 11.36 -8.62 1.99
C ASP A 41 12.35 -7.44 2.09
N LEU A 42 11.92 -6.21 1.83
CA LEU A 42 12.73 -5.02 2.05
C LEU A 42 12.35 -4.31 3.35
N LEU A 43 13.36 -3.85 4.08
CA LEU A 43 13.14 -3.04 5.27
C LEU A 43 12.46 -1.73 4.89
N ASN A 44 11.32 -1.46 5.50
CA ASN A 44 10.57 -0.24 5.35
C ASN A 44 10.12 0.26 6.73
N LYS A 45 9.34 1.31 6.78
CA LYS A 45 8.63 1.77 7.98
C LYS A 45 7.19 2.13 7.63
N ILE A 46 6.28 1.88 8.55
CA ILE A 46 4.95 2.48 8.54
C ILE A 46 5.09 3.84 9.18
N THR A 47 4.59 4.87 8.52
CA THR A 47 4.52 6.25 9.02
C THR A 47 3.10 6.54 9.46
N ILE A 48 2.97 7.30 10.56
CA ILE A 48 1.68 7.77 11.07
C ILE A 48 1.85 9.24 11.43
N ASP A 49 1.07 10.09 10.78
CA ASP A 49 1.01 11.51 11.06
C ASP A 49 -0.24 11.80 11.90
N VAL A 50 -0.07 12.48 13.01
CA VAL A 50 -1.17 12.84 13.93
C VAL A 50 -1.17 14.33 14.12
N GLY A 51 -2.26 14.97 13.76
CA GLY A 51 -2.40 16.42 13.84
C GLY A 51 -3.77 16.88 14.32
N GLU A 52 -3.84 18.14 14.71
CA GLU A 52 -5.07 18.85 14.99
C GLU A 52 -5.31 19.86 13.88
N SER A 53 -6.50 19.86 13.29
CA SER A 53 -6.89 20.81 12.25
C SER A 53 -6.86 22.22 12.81
N GLY A 54 -6.10 23.10 12.18
CA GLY A 54 -6.00 24.50 12.57
C GLY A 54 -7.25 25.31 12.20
N GLU A 55 -7.36 26.53 12.72
CA GLU A 55 -8.43 27.49 12.36
C GLU A 55 -8.38 27.85 10.86
N VAL A 56 -7.21 27.73 10.25
CA VAL A 56 -7.00 27.97 8.82
C VAL A 56 -7.07 26.65 8.07
N LYS A 57 -7.95 26.58 7.08
CA LYS A 57 -8.12 25.38 6.24
C LYS A 57 -6.80 24.94 5.60
N GLY A 58 -6.44 23.68 5.80
CA GLY A 58 -5.20 23.10 5.25
C GLY A 58 -3.96 23.34 6.10
N VAL A 59 -4.10 23.89 7.29
CA VAL A 59 -3.03 23.99 8.28
C VAL A 59 -3.31 23.01 9.41
N THR A 60 -2.40 22.07 9.60
CA THR A 60 -2.46 21.05 10.65
C THR A 60 -1.32 21.25 11.62
N MET A 61 -1.61 21.22 12.88
CA MET A 61 -0.60 21.27 13.95
C MET A 61 -0.33 19.86 14.45
N GLY A 62 0.90 19.40 14.28
CA GLY A 62 1.33 18.07 14.74
C GLY A 62 1.19 17.93 16.26
N ILE A 63 0.79 16.74 16.73
CA ILE A 63 0.58 16.44 18.14
C ILE A 63 1.78 15.65 18.68
N THR A 64 2.37 16.11 19.77
CA THR A 64 3.43 15.40 20.50
C THR A 64 2.85 14.33 21.40
N ASN A 65 3.59 13.22 21.59
CA ASN A 65 3.20 12.12 22.49
C ASN A 65 1.81 11.51 22.20
N ALA A 66 1.36 11.55 20.94
CA ALA A 66 0.05 11.02 20.54
C ALA A 66 -0.10 9.53 20.93
N PHE A 67 0.95 8.74 20.81
CA PHE A 67 0.95 7.31 21.15
C PHE A 67 1.18 6.97 22.62
N LYS A 68 1.10 7.97 23.53
CA LYS A 68 1.17 7.69 24.97
C LYS A 68 0.01 6.82 25.46
N ASN A 69 -1.19 7.04 24.90
CA ASN A 69 -2.42 6.34 25.27
C ASN A 69 -3.10 5.70 24.04
N MET A 70 -2.37 5.55 22.93
CA MET A 70 -2.82 4.87 21.73
C MET A 70 -1.89 3.72 21.38
N GLN A 71 -2.42 2.74 20.66
CA GLN A 71 -1.67 1.62 20.12
C GLN A 71 -1.98 1.48 18.64
N ALA A 72 -0.95 1.25 17.82
CA ALA A 72 -1.11 0.91 16.42
C ALA A 72 -0.78 -0.57 16.17
N THR A 73 -1.56 -1.19 15.32
CA THR A 73 -1.44 -2.60 14.93
C THR A 73 -1.55 -2.71 13.42
N VAL A 74 -0.54 -3.27 12.75
CA VAL A 74 -0.64 -3.59 11.32
C VAL A 74 -1.35 -4.91 11.12
N MET A 75 -2.19 -4.98 10.09
CA MET A 75 -3.00 -6.16 9.74
C MET A 75 -2.82 -6.51 8.26
N SER A 76 -2.73 -7.81 7.96
CA SER A 76 -2.69 -8.35 6.59
C SER A 76 -3.20 -9.79 6.58
N GLY A 77 -4.18 -10.10 5.72
CA GLY A 77 -4.66 -11.47 5.51
C GLY A 77 -5.11 -12.20 6.78
N GLY A 78 -5.72 -11.49 7.75
CA GLY A 78 -6.16 -12.04 9.03
C GLY A 78 -5.07 -12.17 10.11
N VAL A 79 -3.84 -11.79 9.80
CA VAL A 79 -2.73 -11.73 10.77
C VAL A 79 -2.53 -10.29 11.21
N SER A 80 -2.14 -10.10 12.47
CA SER A 80 -1.88 -8.77 13.04
C SER A 80 -0.58 -8.73 13.84
N LYS A 81 0.04 -7.55 13.89
CA LYS A 81 1.24 -7.27 14.69
C LYS A 81 1.14 -5.87 15.29
N VAL A 82 1.32 -5.78 16.60
CA VAL A 82 1.48 -4.49 17.28
C VAL A 82 2.77 -3.83 16.81
N LEU A 83 2.67 -2.54 16.49
CA LEU A 83 3.80 -1.74 16.02
C LEU A 83 4.53 -1.10 17.20
N ASP A 84 5.85 -1.14 17.15
CA ASP A 84 6.73 -0.40 18.06
C ASP A 84 6.90 1.04 17.53
N ILE A 85 5.98 1.91 17.92
CA ILE A 85 5.88 3.28 17.43
C ILE A 85 6.89 4.17 18.15
N ALA A 86 7.73 4.85 17.37
CA ALA A 86 8.66 5.87 17.85
C ALA A 86 8.33 7.24 17.22
N PRO A 87 8.54 8.35 17.96
CA PRO A 87 8.41 9.69 17.38
C PRO A 87 9.53 9.96 16.38
N GLU A 88 9.20 10.66 15.31
CA GLU A 88 10.14 11.22 14.35
C GLU A 88 10.58 12.64 14.79
N PRO A 89 11.66 13.21 14.23
CA PRO A 89 12.10 14.57 14.56
C PRO A 89 11.06 15.65 14.29
N GLN A 90 10.17 15.45 13.32
CA GLN A 90 9.08 16.37 13.03
C GLN A 90 7.90 16.10 13.96
N ILE A 91 7.40 17.15 14.61
CA ILE A 91 6.26 17.09 15.54
C ILE A 91 5.03 16.52 14.81
N GLY A 92 4.37 15.58 15.48
CA GLY A 92 3.18 14.89 14.94
C GLY A 92 3.50 13.70 14.05
N LYS A 93 4.77 13.45 13.72
CA LYS A 93 5.17 12.30 12.91
C LYS A 93 5.71 11.18 13.79
N TYR A 94 5.25 9.97 13.47
CA TYR A 94 5.59 8.73 14.15
C TYR A 94 5.91 7.65 13.14
N SER A 95 6.72 6.66 13.51
CA SER A 95 6.97 5.53 12.64
C SER A 95 7.29 4.24 13.39
N ALA A 96 7.12 3.12 12.70
CA ALA A 96 7.58 1.81 13.14
C ALA A 96 8.27 1.07 11.99
N LYS A 97 9.45 0.51 12.24
CA LYS A 97 10.18 -0.31 11.26
C LYS A 97 9.50 -1.65 11.08
N ILE A 98 9.41 -2.09 9.83
CA ILE A 98 8.80 -3.37 9.46
C ILE A 98 9.42 -3.91 8.17
N ILE A 99 9.45 -5.24 8.03
CA ILE A 99 9.73 -5.91 6.76
C ILE A 99 8.43 -6.62 6.36
N PRO A 100 7.73 -6.18 5.30
CA PRO A 100 6.59 -6.91 4.77
C PRO A 100 7.08 -8.22 4.13
N THR A 101 6.48 -9.35 4.49
CA THR A 101 6.90 -10.68 4.00
C THR A 101 5.92 -11.30 3.01
N LYS A 102 4.86 -10.57 2.66
CA LYS A 102 3.84 -10.97 1.68
C LYS A 102 3.40 -9.76 0.88
N THR A 103 3.12 -9.96 -0.39
CA THR A 103 2.48 -8.97 -1.26
C THR A 103 0.99 -8.82 -0.94
N GLY A 104 0.40 -7.71 -1.37
CA GLY A 104 -1.02 -7.41 -1.25
C GLY A 104 -1.36 -6.43 -0.13
N SER A 105 -2.65 -6.34 0.18
CA SER A 105 -3.21 -5.28 1.00
C SER A 105 -2.84 -5.39 2.48
N MET A 106 -2.58 -4.22 3.06
CA MET A 106 -2.34 -4.04 4.49
C MET A 106 -3.17 -2.87 5.01
N SER A 107 -3.40 -2.87 6.32
CA SER A 107 -4.04 -1.76 7.02
C SER A 107 -3.43 -1.56 8.40
N VAL A 108 -3.57 -0.36 8.93
CA VAL A 108 -3.15 -0.01 10.29
C VAL A 108 -4.38 0.28 11.13
N LYS A 109 -4.58 -0.50 12.18
CA LYS A 109 -5.59 -0.22 13.20
C LYS A 109 -4.97 0.59 14.32
N ILE A 110 -5.61 1.71 14.70
CA ILE A 110 -5.19 2.56 15.81
C ILE A 110 -6.33 2.61 16.82
N VAL A 111 -6.02 2.28 18.07
CA VAL A 111 -6.99 2.29 19.17
C VAL A 111 -6.43 3.01 20.39
N GLY A 112 -7.29 3.65 21.16
CA GLY A 112 -6.94 4.30 22.42
C GLY A 112 -7.58 5.67 22.58
N THR A 113 -6.89 6.62 23.22
CA THR A 113 -7.39 7.97 23.44
C THR A 113 -6.35 9.00 23.05
N LEU A 114 -6.77 10.02 22.29
CA LEU A 114 -5.97 11.17 21.91
C LEU A 114 -6.54 12.43 22.61
N ASN A 115 -5.83 12.94 23.61
CA ASN A 115 -6.26 14.10 24.40
C ASN A 115 -7.72 14.01 24.91
N GLY A 116 -8.14 12.79 25.32
CA GLY A 116 -9.49 12.55 25.83
C GLY A 116 -10.54 12.18 24.78
N VAL A 117 -10.21 12.22 23.50
CA VAL A 117 -11.05 11.74 22.40
C VAL A 117 -10.75 10.26 22.14
N GLU A 118 -11.78 9.43 22.08
CA GLU A 118 -11.65 8.00 21.75
C GLU A 118 -11.29 7.84 20.28
N VAL A 119 -10.31 6.97 20.01
CA VAL A 119 -9.82 6.60 18.69
C VAL A 119 -9.98 5.10 18.50
N ASP A 120 -10.74 4.67 17.51
CA ASP A 120 -10.81 3.29 17.02
C ASP A 120 -11.00 3.33 15.51
N VAL A 121 -9.90 3.28 14.77
CA VAL A 121 -9.90 3.42 13.31
C VAL A 121 -9.05 2.36 12.66
N VAL A 122 -9.42 2.02 11.42
CA VAL A 122 -8.64 1.16 10.52
C VAL A 122 -8.34 1.97 9.26
N ILE A 123 -7.06 2.17 8.99
CA ILE A 123 -6.55 2.96 7.89
C ILE A 123 -5.92 2.02 6.87
N PRO A 124 -6.49 1.85 5.66
CA PRO A 124 -5.83 1.11 4.60
C PRO A 124 -4.57 1.86 4.14
N ILE A 125 -3.50 1.12 3.88
CA ILE A 125 -2.25 1.64 3.33
C ILE A 125 -1.96 0.96 2.00
N GLU A 126 -1.02 1.50 1.21
CA GLU A 126 -0.68 0.99 -0.12
C GLU A 126 -0.30 -0.50 -0.09
N ASP A 127 -0.71 -1.22 -1.13
CA ASP A 127 -0.43 -2.65 -1.29
C ASP A 127 1.07 -2.91 -1.43
N VAL A 128 1.53 -3.98 -0.80
CA VAL A 128 2.93 -4.43 -0.90
C VAL A 128 3.16 -5.12 -2.23
N GLU A 129 4.16 -4.64 -2.96
CA GLU A 129 4.54 -5.13 -4.27
C GLU A 129 5.57 -6.27 -4.22
N SER A 130 5.69 -7.00 -5.32
CA SER A 130 6.72 -8.00 -5.53
C SER A 130 8.08 -7.32 -5.78
N THR A 131 9.19 -7.98 -5.40
CA THR A 131 10.56 -7.54 -5.73
C THR A 131 10.80 -7.37 -7.22
N SER A 132 10.02 -8.05 -8.07
CA SER A 132 10.16 -7.98 -9.53
C SER A 132 9.94 -6.60 -10.12
N ILE A 133 9.29 -5.67 -9.40
CA ILE A 133 9.16 -4.27 -9.84
C ILE A 133 10.49 -3.52 -9.84
N LEU A 134 11.48 -4.03 -9.10
CA LEU A 134 12.83 -3.45 -8.97
C LEU A 134 13.85 -4.13 -9.90
N ASP A 135 13.47 -5.19 -10.64
CA ASP A 135 14.39 -5.92 -11.48
C ASP A 135 14.89 -5.08 -12.66
N PHE A 136 16.22 -5.01 -12.82
CA PHE A 136 16.86 -4.39 -13.98
C PHE A 136 18.10 -5.18 -14.41
N PRO A 137 18.22 -5.58 -15.70
CA PRO A 137 17.16 -5.54 -16.72
C PRO A 137 15.99 -6.43 -16.33
N PRO A 138 14.75 -6.11 -16.77
CA PRO A 138 13.59 -6.93 -16.44
C PRO A 138 13.79 -8.36 -16.96
N ILE A 139 13.50 -9.34 -16.12
CA ILE A 139 13.58 -10.75 -16.52
C ILE A 139 12.50 -11.00 -17.58
N SER A 140 12.93 -11.13 -18.85
CA SER A 140 12.03 -11.42 -19.97
C SER A 140 11.39 -12.79 -19.73
N GLY A 141 10.12 -12.82 -19.30
CA GLY A 141 9.39 -14.08 -19.07
C GLY A 141 8.62 -14.19 -17.75
N SER A 142 8.68 -13.22 -16.85
CA SER A 142 7.90 -13.26 -15.61
C SER A 142 6.43 -12.83 -15.78
N SER A 143 5.86 -12.91 -16.99
CA SER A 143 4.40 -12.92 -17.11
C SER A 143 3.92 -14.38 -16.90
N SER A 144 3.58 -14.72 -15.68
CA SER A 144 2.93 -16.00 -15.32
C SER A 144 1.77 -16.39 -16.26
N ALA A 145 1.14 -15.42 -16.91
CA ALA A 145 0.14 -15.62 -17.95
C ALA A 145 0.71 -16.25 -19.25
N GLY A 146 1.94 -15.90 -19.64
CA GLY A 146 2.59 -16.46 -20.82
C GLY A 146 3.04 -17.91 -20.61
N GLU A 147 3.60 -18.22 -19.44
CA GLU A 147 4.02 -19.58 -19.09
C GLU A 147 2.83 -20.53 -18.90
N ILE A 148 1.76 -20.04 -18.24
CA ILE A 148 0.50 -20.80 -18.09
C ILE A 148 -0.13 -21.05 -19.47
N GLY A 149 -0.08 -20.08 -20.38
CA GLY A 149 -0.54 -20.22 -21.76
C GLY A 149 0.27 -21.26 -22.53
N ALA A 150 1.59 -21.23 -22.44
CA ALA A 150 2.49 -22.20 -23.06
C ALA A 150 2.29 -23.61 -22.49
N LEU A 151 2.16 -23.75 -21.17
CA LEU A 151 1.90 -25.01 -20.50
C LEU A 151 0.54 -25.61 -20.90
N LYS A 152 -0.50 -24.79 -20.99
CA LYS A 152 -1.84 -25.19 -21.43
C LYS A 152 -1.83 -25.68 -22.87
N ASN A 153 -1.10 -25.00 -23.76
CA ASN A 153 -0.96 -25.42 -25.16
C ASN A 153 -0.18 -26.75 -25.28
N ALA A 154 0.91 -26.94 -24.52
CA ALA A 154 1.66 -28.17 -24.48
C ALA A 154 0.81 -29.35 -23.96
N LEU A 155 0.00 -29.11 -22.90
CA LEU A 155 -0.91 -30.14 -22.38
C LEU A 155 -1.99 -30.53 -23.38
N SER A 156 -2.56 -29.56 -24.10
CA SER A 156 -3.55 -29.84 -25.15
C SER A 156 -2.96 -30.64 -26.33
N SER A 157 -1.70 -30.37 -26.70
CA SER A 157 -0.99 -31.12 -27.71
C SER A 157 -0.75 -32.58 -27.27
N LEU A 158 -0.27 -32.79 -26.06
CA LEU A 158 -0.07 -34.11 -25.47
C LEU A 158 -1.36 -34.92 -25.39
N GLN A 159 -2.49 -34.30 -25.01
CA GLN A 159 -3.79 -34.97 -24.98
C GLN A 159 -4.23 -35.42 -26.35
N LYS A 160 -3.98 -34.63 -27.40
CA LYS A 160 -4.28 -34.99 -28.78
C LYS A 160 -3.42 -36.16 -29.27
N ASP A 161 -2.14 -36.15 -28.92
CA ASP A 161 -1.22 -37.23 -29.30
C ASP A 161 -1.57 -38.56 -28.61
N VAL A 162 -1.92 -38.52 -27.33
CA VAL A 162 -2.40 -39.72 -26.58
C VAL A 162 -3.70 -40.25 -27.17
N TYR A 163 -4.62 -39.39 -27.60
CA TYR A 163 -5.86 -39.81 -28.25
C TYR A 163 -5.58 -40.51 -29.60
N ASN A 164 -4.66 -39.94 -30.40
CA ASN A 164 -4.29 -40.52 -31.70
C ASN A 164 -3.59 -41.89 -31.56
N ILE A 165 -2.77 -42.07 -30.52
CA ILE A 165 -2.11 -43.36 -30.24
C ILE A 165 -3.13 -44.43 -29.80
N LYS A 166 -4.20 -44.05 -29.13
CA LYS A 166 -5.23 -44.97 -28.63
C LYS A 166 -6.27 -45.38 -29.67
N SER A 167 -6.34 -44.65 -30.78
CA SER A 167 -7.28 -44.86 -31.89
C SER A 167 -6.70 -45.56 -33.10
N ASN A 168 -5.41 -45.95 -33.06
CA ASN A 168 -4.72 -46.85 -33.98
C ASN A 168 -4.52 -48.23 -33.34
#